data_42b35c4d6caafc39ef8d93e7fe570cf8
#
_entry.id   42b35c4d6caafc39ef8d93e7fe570cf8
#
_cell.length_a   1.000
_cell.length_b   1.000
_cell.length_c   1.000
_cell.angle_alpha   90.00
_cell.angle_beta   90.00
_cell.angle_gamma   90.00
#
_symmetry.space_group_name_H-M   'P 1'
#
loop_
_entity.id
_entity.type
_entity.pdbx_description
1 polymer ?
#
loop_
_entity_poly.entity_id
_entity_poly.type
_entity_poly.pdbx_seq_one_letter_code
_entity_poly.pdbx_strand_id
1 'polypeptide(L)'
;MDGSPIDAVCDPEGFEGELRSYQAEARGWLAFLDRVGLGGILAMDMGLGKTPTVLAHLLERRGDGPVLVVAPPAVVGNWAAEAAKFTPGLRVIVHHGASRATAAELEREIEGADVVITTYGTAVRDVDALAQHTWTRVVLDEAQAIKNPANETAQQLRRIPARSRIALTGTPIENG
;
A
#
# COMPACT_ATOMS: atom_id res chain seq x y z
N MET A 1 -17.64 -9.34 20.53
CA MET A 1 -16.37 -8.65 20.79
C MET A 1 -16.47 -7.88 22.08
N ASP A 2 -15.43 -7.80 22.71
CA ASP A 2 -15.29 -7.34 24.08
C ASP A 2 -14.79 -5.89 24.17
N GLY A 3 -15.10 -5.07 23.21
CA GLY A 3 -14.66 -3.70 23.20
C GLY A 3 -13.28 -3.49 22.59
N SER A 4 -12.72 -4.51 21.96
CA SER A 4 -11.47 -4.37 21.24
C SER A 4 -11.63 -3.33 20.12
N PRO A 5 -10.64 -2.46 19.90
CA PRO A 5 -10.71 -1.55 18.74
C PRO A 5 -10.55 -2.27 17.41
N ILE A 6 -10.16 -3.55 17.44
CA ILE A 6 -9.92 -4.34 16.23
C ILE A 6 -11.10 -5.26 16.01
N ASP A 7 -12.08 -4.78 15.28
CA ASP A 7 -13.25 -5.57 14.90
C ASP A 7 -13.15 -5.96 13.44
N ALA A 8 -13.56 -7.18 13.14
CA ALA A 8 -13.67 -7.60 11.75
C ALA A 8 -14.73 -6.74 11.06
N VAL A 9 -14.46 -6.34 9.83
CA VAL A 9 -15.39 -5.54 9.04
C VAL A 9 -15.88 -6.34 7.84
N CYS A 10 -17.08 -5.99 7.37
CA CYS A 10 -17.64 -6.63 6.19
C CYS A 10 -16.82 -6.28 4.95
N ASP A 11 -16.91 -7.11 3.92
CA ASP A 11 -16.27 -6.81 2.65
C ASP A 11 -16.79 -5.49 2.11
N PRO A 12 -15.92 -4.63 1.58
CA PRO A 12 -16.37 -3.35 1.06
C PRO A 12 -17.16 -3.53 -0.24
N GLU A 13 -18.10 -2.62 -0.46
CA GLU A 13 -18.84 -2.58 -1.70
C GLU A 13 -17.88 -2.41 -2.87
N GLY A 14 -18.07 -3.21 -3.91
CA GLY A 14 -17.20 -3.18 -5.08
C GLY A 14 -16.01 -4.13 -5.01
N PHE A 15 -15.84 -4.83 -3.90
CA PHE A 15 -14.80 -5.83 -3.78
C PHE A 15 -15.29 -7.15 -4.40
N GLU A 16 -14.52 -7.69 -5.33
CA GLU A 16 -14.85 -8.93 -6.03
C GLU A 16 -14.13 -10.09 -5.36
N GLY A 17 -14.88 -10.94 -4.68
CA GLY A 17 -14.33 -12.08 -3.96
C GLY A 17 -14.72 -12.03 -2.50
N GLU A 18 -14.21 -12.97 -1.73
CA GLU A 18 -14.47 -13.04 -0.29
C GLU A 18 -13.19 -12.96 0.50
N LEU A 19 -13.21 -12.17 1.55
CA LEU A 19 -12.09 -12.12 2.48
C LEU A 19 -12.28 -13.22 3.53
N ARG A 20 -11.20 -13.92 3.84
CA ARG A 20 -11.23 -14.88 4.95
C ARG A 20 -11.26 -14.10 6.26
N SER A 21 -11.68 -14.77 7.34
CA SER A 21 -11.85 -14.08 8.63
C SER A 21 -10.60 -13.34 9.10
N TYR A 22 -9.42 -13.93 8.93
CA TYR A 22 -8.19 -13.26 9.35
C TYR A 22 -7.89 -12.02 8.47
N GLN A 23 -8.30 -12.05 7.21
CA GLN A 23 -8.17 -10.89 6.32
C GLN A 23 -9.12 -9.77 6.73
N ALA A 24 -10.34 -10.13 7.11
CA ALA A 24 -11.30 -9.14 7.60
C ALA A 24 -10.83 -8.50 8.90
N GLU A 25 -10.22 -9.28 9.80
CA GLU A 25 -9.64 -8.72 11.02
C GLU A 25 -8.49 -7.78 10.73
N ALA A 26 -7.60 -8.17 9.82
CA ALA A 26 -6.49 -7.31 9.43
C ALA A 26 -6.99 -6.00 8.83
N ARG A 27 -8.03 -6.06 8.01
CA ARG A 27 -8.63 -4.86 7.44
C ARG A 27 -9.22 -3.96 8.52
N GLY A 28 -9.85 -4.56 9.52
CA GLY A 28 -10.37 -3.82 10.67
C GLY A 28 -9.25 -3.11 11.43
N TRP A 29 -8.11 -3.77 11.59
CA TRP A 29 -6.95 -3.19 12.23
C TRP A 29 -6.42 -2.00 11.43
N LEU A 30 -6.31 -2.14 10.12
CA LEU A 30 -5.88 -1.04 9.24
C LEU A 30 -6.83 0.15 9.34
N ALA A 31 -8.13 -0.10 9.36
CA ALA A 31 -9.12 0.96 9.50
C ALA A 31 -9.00 1.68 10.85
N PHE A 32 -8.71 0.94 11.91
CA PHE A 32 -8.48 1.54 13.23
C PHE A 32 -7.24 2.43 13.21
N LEU A 33 -6.14 1.96 12.63
CA LEU A 33 -4.91 2.75 12.55
C LEU A 33 -5.14 4.05 11.76
N ASP A 34 -5.92 3.97 10.70
CA ASP A 34 -6.27 5.17 9.92
C ASP A 34 -7.06 6.17 10.76
N ARG A 35 -8.05 5.70 11.52
CA ARG A 35 -8.89 6.60 12.32
C ARG A 35 -8.10 7.38 13.34
N VAL A 36 -7.04 6.78 13.87
CA VAL A 36 -6.22 7.46 14.87
C VAL A 36 -5.00 8.15 14.26
N GLY A 37 -4.86 8.12 12.95
CA GLY A 37 -3.77 8.81 12.25
C GLY A 37 -2.42 8.15 12.40
N LEU A 38 -2.37 6.92 12.85
CA LEU A 38 -1.12 6.19 13.04
C LEU A 38 -0.85 5.27 11.86
N GLY A 39 0.40 5.20 11.47
CA GLY A 39 0.85 4.16 10.58
C GLY A 39 1.03 2.85 11.34
N GLY A 40 1.24 1.77 10.63
CA GLY A 40 1.38 0.49 11.28
C GLY A 40 2.18 -0.51 10.47
N ILE A 41 2.47 -1.62 11.12
CA ILE A 41 3.11 -2.76 10.50
C ILE A 41 2.12 -3.91 10.53
N LEU A 42 1.83 -4.46 9.37
CA LEU A 42 0.96 -5.62 9.24
C LEU A 42 1.81 -6.81 8.84
N ALA A 43 1.98 -7.74 9.75
CA ALA A 43 2.70 -8.98 9.48
C ALA A 43 1.69 -10.06 9.12
N MET A 44 1.86 -10.67 7.95
CA MET A 44 1.00 -11.76 7.49
C MET A 44 1.89 -12.83 6.86
N ASP A 45 1.58 -14.07 7.13
CA ASP A 45 2.31 -15.17 6.52
C ASP A 45 2.14 -15.15 5.00
N MET A 46 3.19 -15.58 4.31
CA MET A 46 3.14 -15.69 2.86
C MET A 46 1.96 -16.52 2.40
N GLY A 47 1.31 -16.09 1.36
CA GLY A 47 0.18 -16.80 0.79
C GLY A 47 -1.14 -16.59 1.50
N LEU A 48 -1.18 -15.81 2.57
CA LEU A 48 -2.41 -15.54 3.30
C LEU A 48 -3.20 -14.34 2.77
N GLY A 49 -2.82 -13.83 1.61
CA GLY A 49 -3.64 -12.83 0.92
C GLY A 49 -3.53 -11.42 1.49
N LYS A 50 -2.33 -10.99 1.82
CA LYS A 50 -2.13 -9.61 2.29
C LYS A 50 -2.54 -8.59 1.23
N THR A 51 -2.27 -8.86 -0.05
CA THR A 51 -2.62 -7.93 -1.13
C THR A 51 -4.14 -7.71 -1.23
N PRO A 52 -4.98 -8.76 -1.28
CA PRO A 52 -6.43 -8.53 -1.27
C PRO A 52 -6.92 -7.78 -0.04
N THR A 53 -6.33 -8.05 1.12
CA THR A 53 -6.70 -7.36 2.37
C THR A 53 -6.45 -5.87 2.27
N VAL A 54 -5.27 -5.49 1.80
CA VAL A 54 -4.91 -4.07 1.63
C VAL A 54 -5.77 -3.43 0.57
N LEU A 55 -5.98 -4.12 -0.56
CA LEU A 55 -6.82 -3.59 -1.65
C LEU A 55 -8.25 -3.32 -1.16
N ALA A 56 -8.82 -4.22 -0.36
CA ALA A 56 -10.15 -4.00 0.19
C ALA A 56 -10.19 -2.75 1.07
N HIS A 57 -9.16 -2.55 1.87
CA HIS A 57 -9.04 -1.35 2.70
C HIS A 57 -8.94 -0.08 1.85
N LEU A 58 -8.12 -0.12 0.79
CA LEU A 58 -7.96 1.02 -0.11
C LEU A 58 -9.26 1.34 -0.86
N LEU A 59 -10.00 0.31 -1.26
CA LEU A 59 -11.28 0.50 -1.94
C LEU A 59 -12.28 1.21 -1.04
N GLU A 60 -12.32 0.84 0.22
CA GLU A 60 -13.20 1.47 1.20
C GLU A 60 -12.86 2.95 1.40
N ARG A 61 -11.59 3.30 1.22
CA ARG A 61 -11.08 4.66 1.42
C ARG A 61 -10.87 5.42 0.11
N ARG A 62 -11.37 4.89 -0.99
CA ARG A 62 -11.21 5.60 -2.27
C ARG A 62 -11.85 6.98 -2.19
N GLY A 63 -11.23 7.94 -2.85
CA GLY A 63 -11.67 9.33 -2.80
C GLY A 63 -10.96 10.17 -1.76
N ASP A 64 -10.23 9.55 -0.83
CA ASP A 64 -9.46 10.27 0.19
C ASP A 64 -8.18 10.88 -0.38
N GLY A 65 -7.78 10.46 -1.55
CA GLY A 65 -6.56 10.90 -2.20
C GLY A 65 -5.72 9.72 -2.66
N PRO A 66 -4.62 9.96 -3.39
CA PRO A 66 -3.83 8.88 -3.94
C PRO A 66 -3.06 8.10 -2.88
N VAL A 67 -2.89 6.82 -3.14
CA VAL A 67 -2.10 5.90 -2.31
C VAL A 67 -0.92 5.42 -3.13
N LEU A 68 0.25 5.40 -2.53
CA LEU A 68 1.46 4.88 -3.17
C LEU A 68 1.79 3.51 -2.59
N VAL A 69 1.92 2.52 -3.46
CA VAL A 69 2.36 1.18 -3.08
C VAL A 69 3.78 0.99 -3.61
N VAL A 70 4.71 0.69 -2.74
CA VAL A 70 6.10 0.42 -3.09
C VAL A 70 6.37 -1.05 -2.82
N ALA A 71 6.77 -1.77 -3.85
CA ALA A 71 6.91 -3.23 -3.77
C ALA A 71 8.16 -3.70 -4.53
N PRO A 72 8.65 -4.92 -4.24
CA PRO A 72 9.71 -5.50 -5.07
C PRO A 72 9.24 -5.70 -6.50
N PRO A 73 10.15 -5.59 -7.48
CA PRO A 73 9.75 -5.75 -8.90
C PRO A 73 9.00 -7.05 -9.19
N ALA A 74 9.35 -8.12 -8.50
CA ALA A 74 8.75 -9.42 -8.72
C ALA A 74 7.25 -9.47 -8.43
N VAL A 75 6.75 -8.58 -7.56
CA VAL A 75 5.34 -8.62 -7.16
C VAL A 75 4.51 -7.44 -7.67
N VAL A 76 5.12 -6.51 -8.39
CA VAL A 76 4.37 -5.36 -8.94
C VAL A 76 3.26 -5.83 -9.87
N GLY A 77 3.56 -6.78 -10.76
CA GLY A 77 2.56 -7.34 -11.65
C GLY A 77 1.42 -8.01 -10.91
N ASN A 78 1.75 -8.70 -9.82
CA ASN A 78 0.74 -9.35 -8.99
C ASN A 78 -0.19 -8.32 -8.32
N TRP A 79 0.36 -7.21 -7.82
CA TRP A 79 -0.44 -6.13 -7.26
C TRP A 79 -1.44 -5.60 -8.30
N ALA A 80 -0.95 -5.31 -9.51
CA ALA A 80 -1.80 -4.80 -10.58
C ALA A 80 -2.88 -5.80 -10.98
N ALA A 81 -2.50 -7.08 -11.13
CA ALA A 81 -3.45 -8.12 -11.51
C ALA A 81 -4.52 -8.34 -10.46
N GLU A 82 -4.14 -8.36 -9.19
CA GLU A 82 -5.10 -8.55 -8.10
C GLU A 82 -5.99 -7.33 -7.93
N ALA A 83 -5.46 -6.13 -8.13
CA ALA A 83 -6.30 -4.93 -8.12
C ALA A 83 -7.37 -5.00 -9.20
N ALA A 84 -7.01 -5.42 -10.41
CA ALA A 84 -7.98 -5.56 -11.48
C ALA A 84 -9.01 -6.64 -11.20
N LYS A 85 -8.60 -7.71 -10.50
CA LYS A 85 -9.48 -8.83 -10.18
C LYS A 85 -10.43 -8.53 -9.02
N PHE A 86 -9.90 -7.99 -7.93
CA PHE A 86 -10.66 -7.83 -6.69
C PHE A 86 -11.25 -6.44 -6.51
N THR A 87 -10.63 -5.42 -7.09
CA THR A 87 -11.06 -4.03 -6.92
C THR A 87 -11.10 -3.30 -8.27
N PRO A 88 -11.95 -3.76 -9.20
CA PRO A 88 -11.97 -3.17 -10.55
C PRO A 88 -12.39 -1.69 -10.55
N GLY A 89 -13.00 -1.21 -9.48
CA GLY A 89 -13.38 0.19 -9.37
C GLY A 89 -12.24 1.13 -8.98
N LEU A 90 -11.10 0.60 -8.55
CA LEU A 90 -9.93 1.43 -8.25
C LEU A 90 -9.17 1.78 -9.53
N ARG A 91 -8.80 3.04 -9.65
CA ARG A 91 -7.97 3.50 -10.75
C ARG A 91 -6.51 3.30 -10.37
N VAL A 92 -5.89 2.27 -10.94
CA VAL A 92 -4.54 1.85 -10.60
C VAL A 92 -3.59 2.14 -11.75
N ILE A 93 -2.47 2.78 -11.45
CA ILE A 93 -1.39 2.94 -12.43
C ILE A 93 -0.12 2.31 -11.89
N VAL A 94 0.70 1.81 -12.82
CA VAL A 94 2.00 1.24 -12.49
C VAL A 94 3.08 2.18 -12.98
N HIS A 95 3.92 2.66 -12.06
CA HIS A 95 5.02 3.55 -12.38
C HIS A 95 6.33 2.78 -12.22
N HIS A 96 6.76 2.15 -13.30
CA HIS A 96 7.95 1.29 -13.28
C HIS A 96 8.42 1.03 -14.71
N GLY A 97 9.71 0.86 -14.87
CA GLY A 97 10.33 0.48 -16.15
C GLY A 97 10.94 1.66 -16.88
N ALA A 98 11.64 1.34 -17.96
CA ALA A 98 12.37 2.36 -18.73
C ALA A 98 11.44 3.33 -19.45
N SER A 99 10.23 2.88 -19.80
CA SER A 99 9.25 3.71 -20.49
C SER A 99 8.23 4.35 -19.55
N ARG A 100 8.50 4.34 -18.26
CA ARG A 100 7.57 4.92 -17.30
C ARG A 100 7.39 6.42 -17.54
N ALA A 101 6.30 6.97 -17.01
CA ALA A 101 5.97 8.37 -17.16
C ALA A 101 7.10 9.30 -16.68
N THR A 102 7.27 10.41 -17.37
CA THR A 102 8.16 11.48 -16.90
C THR A 102 7.54 12.15 -15.67
N ALA A 103 8.30 13.00 -14.99
CA ALA A 103 7.78 13.70 -13.81
C ALA A 103 6.50 14.49 -14.13
N ALA A 104 6.47 15.18 -15.27
CA ALA A 104 5.29 15.95 -15.67
C ALA A 104 4.09 15.06 -16.00
N GLU A 105 4.34 13.95 -16.67
CA GLU A 105 3.28 12.99 -16.99
C GLU A 105 2.76 12.32 -15.71
N LEU A 106 3.66 11.97 -14.80
CA LEU A 106 3.30 11.34 -13.55
C LEU A 106 2.38 12.23 -12.72
N GLU A 107 2.66 13.53 -12.69
CA GLU A 107 1.82 14.48 -11.97
C GLU A 107 0.38 14.42 -12.45
N ARG A 108 0.19 14.39 -13.76
CA ARG A 108 -1.14 14.29 -14.35
C ARG A 108 -1.79 12.93 -14.07
N GLU A 109 -1.01 11.86 -14.10
CA GLU A 109 -1.53 10.52 -13.85
C GLU A 109 -1.97 10.37 -12.40
N ILE A 110 -1.22 10.93 -11.46
CA ILE A 110 -1.56 10.85 -10.04
C ILE A 110 -2.90 11.53 -9.75
N GLU A 111 -3.19 12.64 -10.41
CA GLU A 111 -4.46 13.34 -10.21
C GLU A 111 -5.67 12.47 -10.49
N GLY A 112 -5.55 11.54 -11.44
CA GLY A 112 -6.65 10.66 -11.80
C GLY A 112 -6.57 9.28 -11.19
N ALA A 113 -5.58 9.00 -10.35
CA ALA A 113 -5.35 7.67 -9.82
C ALA A 113 -5.81 7.53 -8.38
N ASP A 114 -6.30 6.34 -8.04
CA ASP A 114 -6.54 5.98 -6.63
C ASP A 114 -5.28 5.33 -6.04
N VAL A 115 -4.57 4.55 -6.84
CA VAL A 115 -3.38 3.81 -6.39
C VAL A 115 -2.30 3.91 -7.45
N VAL A 116 -1.09 4.23 -7.01
CA VAL A 116 0.11 4.19 -7.85
C VAL A 116 1.02 3.11 -7.30
N ILE A 117 1.38 2.15 -8.13
CA ILE A 117 2.25 1.03 -7.76
C ILE A 117 3.62 1.26 -8.37
N THR A 118 4.67 1.19 -7.56
CA THR A 118 6.04 1.35 -8.02
C THR A 118 6.96 0.38 -7.30
N THR A 119 8.22 0.37 -7.67
CA THR A 119 9.24 -0.44 -6.99
C THR A 119 10.09 0.43 -6.08
N TYR A 120 10.83 -0.21 -5.18
CA TYR A 120 11.76 0.52 -4.30
C TYR A 120 12.79 1.30 -5.11
N GLY A 121 13.39 0.66 -6.10
CA GLY A 121 14.39 1.33 -6.93
C GLY A 121 13.84 2.51 -7.71
N THR A 122 12.66 2.36 -8.30
CA THR A 122 12.02 3.43 -9.04
C THR A 122 11.60 4.57 -8.10
N ALA A 123 11.06 4.23 -6.93
CA ALA A 123 10.67 5.25 -5.95
C ALA A 123 11.85 6.10 -5.51
N VAL A 124 13.01 5.48 -5.31
CA VAL A 124 14.22 6.23 -4.94
C VAL A 124 14.69 7.12 -6.09
N ARG A 125 14.68 6.59 -7.32
CA ARG A 125 15.10 7.37 -8.48
C ARG A 125 14.19 8.57 -8.75
N ASP A 126 12.90 8.38 -8.56
CA ASP A 126 11.90 9.41 -8.85
C ASP A 126 11.37 10.07 -7.57
N VAL A 127 12.12 10.00 -6.49
CA VAL A 127 11.66 10.49 -5.18
C VAL A 127 11.28 11.97 -5.21
N ASP A 128 11.98 12.78 -5.98
CA ASP A 128 11.67 14.21 -6.05
C ASP A 128 10.28 14.44 -6.67
N ALA A 129 9.94 13.68 -7.71
CA ALA A 129 8.62 13.79 -8.33
C ALA A 129 7.54 13.26 -7.39
N LEU A 130 7.79 12.14 -6.73
CA LEU A 130 6.83 11.56 -5.80
C LEU A 130 6.63 12.42 -4.57
N ALA A 131 7.68 13.11 -4.12
CA ALA A 131 7.63 13.95 -2.93
C ALA A 131 6.87 15.27 -3.16
N GLN A 132 6.53 15.61 -4.40
CA GLN A 132 5.75 16.80 -4.69
C GLN A 132 4.27 16.63 -4.36
N HIS A 133 3.84 15.42 -4.09
CA HIS A 133 2.45 15.12 -3.74
C HIS A 133 2.35 14.68 -2.30
N THR A 134 1.24 15.00 -1.66
CA THR A 134 0.95 14.47 -0.33
C THR A 134 0.08 13.24 -0.52
N TRP A 135 0.62 12.09 -0.18
CA TRP A 135 -0.07 10.82 -0.32
C TRP A 135 -0.94 10.57 0.90
N THR A 136 -2.13 10.04 0.68
CA THR A 136 -2.99 9.64 1.79
C THR A 136 -2.30 8.55 2.59
N ARG A 137 -1.68 7.62 1.86
CA ARG A 137 -1.00 6.48 2.50
C ARG A 137 0.14 6.01 1.61
N VAL A 138 1.22 5.59 2.23
CA VAL A 138 2.29 4.88 1.56
C VAL A 138 2.32 3.46 2.12
N VAL A 139 2.20 2.47 1.23
CA VAL A 139 2.24 1.06 1.58
C VAL A 139 3.58 0.50 1.12
N LEU A 140 4.34 -0.05 2.04
CA LEU A 140 5.65 -0.64 1.74
C LEU A 140 5.50 -2.16 1.81
N ASP A 141 5.45 -2.81 0.66
CA ASP A 141 5.30 -4.27 0.61
C ASP A 141 6.66 -4.94 0.74
N GLU A 142 6.67 -6.10 1.39
CA GLU A 142 7.89 -6.84 1.70
C GLU A 142 8.90 -5.93 2.41
N ALA A 143 8.41 -5.22 3.43
CA ALA A 143 9.19 -4.18 4.11
C ALA A 143 10.44 -4.74 4.80
N GLN A 144 10.50 -6.05 5.04
CA GLN A 144 11.70 -6.67 5.57
C GLN A 144 12.90 -6.52 4.62
N ALA A 145 12.66 -6.19 3.35
CA ALA A 145 13.76 -5.91 2.42
C ALA A 145 14.54 -4.66 2.82
N ILE A 146 13.91 -3.75 3.58
CA ILE A 146 14.58 -2.59 4.16
C ILE A 146 15.03 -3.00 5.56
N LYS A 147 16.19 -3.64 5.64
CA LYS A 147 16.65 -4.25 6.89
C LYS A 147 17.12 -3.24 7.93
N ASN A 148 17.60 -2.09 7.47
CA ASN A 148 18.19 -1.09 8.34
C ASN A 148 17.49 0.25 8.10
N PRO A 149 16.81 0.82 9.13
CA PRO A 149 16.16 2.13 8.96
C PRO A 149 17.13 3.24 8.58
N ALA A 150 18.41 3.04 8.79
CA ALA A 150 19.43 4.02 8.42
C ALA A 150 19.92 3.87 6.97
N ASN A 151 19.49 2.82 6.24
CA ASN A 151 19.96 2.66 4.87
C ASN A 151 19.37 3.74 3.97
N GLU A 152 20.03 3.96 2.84
CA GLU A 152 19.68 5.06 1.95
C GLU A 152 18.26 4.94 1.38
N THR A 153 17.84 3.74 1.05
CA THR A 153 16.49 3.52 0.53
C THR A 153 15.44 3.99 1.54
N ALA A 154 15.58 3.59 2.80
CA ALA A 154 14.66 4.01 3.85
C ALA A 154 14.66 5.52 4.02
N GLN A 155 15.85 6.13 4.01
CA GLN A 155 15.97 7.58 4.15
C GLN A 155 15.29 8.32 3.02
N GLN A 156 15.49 7.86 1.78
CA GLN A 156 14.87 8.49 0.62
C GLN A 156 13.34 8.35 0.64
N LEU A 157 12.84 7.18 1.01
CA LEU A 157 11.39 6.97 1.06
C LEU A 157 10.71 7.85 2.11
N ARG A 158 11.40 8.20 3.19
CA ARG A 158 10.85 9.12 4.20
C ARG A 158 10.64 10.53 3.67
N ARG A 159 11.27 10.90 2.58
CA ARG A 159 11.06 12.20 1.95
C ARG A 159 9.69 12.33 1.29
N ILE A 160 9.01 11.22 1.03
CA ILE A 160 7.69 11.22 0.39
C ILE A 160 6.66 11.55 1.47
N PRO A 161 5.93 12.68 1.36
CA PRO A 161 4.94 13.04 2.37
C PRO A 161 3.76 12.08 2.34
N ALA A 162 3.34 11.62 3.51
CA ALA A 162 2.18 10.74 3.61
C ALA A 162 1.48 10.98 4.95
N ARG A 163 0.15 10.90 4.93
CA ARG A 163 -0.62 11.00 6.16
C ARG A 163 -0.44 9.77 7.03
N SER A 164 -0.28 8.61 6.42
CA SER A 164 0.04 7.39 7.15
C SER A 164 0.92 6.50 6.31
N ARG A 165 1.63 5.58 6.98
CA ARG A 165 2.51 4.61 6.33
C ARG A 165 2.21 3.25 6.90
N ILE A 166 2.14 2.26 6.02
CA ILE A 166 1.88 0.88 6.40
C ILE A 166 3.01 0.03 5.85
N ALA A 167 3.63 -0.75 6.70
CA ALA A 167 4.63 -1.71 6.28
C ALA A 167 4.02 -3.11 6.31
N LEU A 168 4.11 -3.80 5.19
CA LEU A 168 3.66 -5.18 5.07
C LEU A 168 4.89 -6.09 5.06
N THR A 169 4.80 -7.20 5.75
CA THR A 169 5.87 -8.18 5.73
C THR A 169 5.28 -9.57 5.66
N GLY A 170 5.87 -10.41 4.82
CA GLY A 170 5.48 -11.81 4.72
C GLY A 170 6.08 -12.68 5.81
N THR A 171 7.00 -12.11 6.58
CA THR A 171 7.64 -12.81 7.70
C THR A 171 7.47 -11.98 8.95
N PRO A 172 7.14 -12.59 10.10
CA PRO A 172 7.07 -11.84 11.35
C PRO A 172 8.38 -11.11 11.61
N ILE A 173 8.27 -9.89 12.14
CA ILE A 173 9.45 -9.12 12.52
C ILE A 173 10.00 -9.73 13.78
N GLU A 174 11.27 -10.15 13.71
CA GLU A 174 11.93 -10.70 14.87
C GLU A 174 12.48 -9.57 15.73
N ASN A 175 12.35 -9.75 17.01
CA ASN A 175 12.87 -8.81 18.01
C ASN A 175 14.24 -9.23 18.52
N GLY A 176 14.90 -10.01 17.74
CA GLY A 176 16.22 -10.51 18.14
C GLY A 176 17.30 -9.49 18.01
#